data_fab23913e2c0a4c10fe65d0b0a66d35a
#
_entry.id   fab23913e2c0a4c10fe65d0b0a66d35a
#
_cell.length_a   1.000
_cell.length_b   1.000
_cell.length_c   1.000
_cell.angle_alpha   90.00
_cell.angle_beta   90.00
_cell.angle_gamma   90.00
#
_symmetry.space_group_name_H-M   'P 1'
#
loop_
_entity.id
_entity.type
_entity.pdbx_description
1 polymer ?
#
loop_
_entity_poly.entity_id
_entity_poly.type
_entity_poly.pdbx_seq_one_letter_code
_entity_poly.pdbx_strand_id
1 'polypeptide(L)'
;MTASSALEVRQEPPADVAIIGGGLVGCAAALALRRRGRSVVLVEQGWCGAQASGVNHGGVRRQGRAAIQLPLAQRAHEVWRRLPELIGDDCEFVMSGHLKLARTDADMAVLEADNARAAPFGLQLELLGREQLRRRYPALGAGLAGASFCVGDGHANPRLVAAGFALAARREGVRILEGQPVDSAVLEDSHFVLRTRNGAQVRSRSLLNCAGAWGAAVAARFGERVPDYSIHPNMLVTEPIAPLALPNLGVVGGDIYARQVARGNVVLGGGRGSGALQLDANRPDSGASFAAMRTACEVIPALAGALVIRSWTGVEGALPDGQPVVGPSLTTPRLWHAFGFCGAGFQLAPGVGEVLCDLVVDNATATPIEPFGIGRFGPRSTVPEFTAND
;
A
#
# COMPACT_ATOMS: atom_id res chain seq x y z
N MET A 1 -49.59 21.16 -29.54
CA MET A 1 -48.87 21.65 -28.33
C MET A 1 -48.49 20.47 -27.49
N THR A 2 -47.30 19.96 -27.70
CA THR A 2 -46.75 18.82 -26.90
C THR A 2 -45.76 19.41 -25.90
N ALA A 3 -46.19 19.41 -24.63
CA ALA A 3 -45.30 19.81 -23.53
C ALA A 3 -44.20 18.77 -23.37
N SER A 4 -42.96 19.12 -23.72
CA SER A 4 -41.78 18.39 -23.39
C SER A 4 -41.58 18.49 -21.89
N SER A 5 -41.93 17.45 -21.13
CA SER A 5 -41.51 17.35 -19.72
C SER A 5 -40.03 17.08 -19.67
N ALA A 6 -39.25 18.14 -19.47
CA ALA A 6 -37.86 18.01 -19.05
C ALA A 6 -37.89 17.24 -17.71
N LEU A 7 -37.40 16.01 -17.72
CA LEU A 7 -37.10 15.29 -16.51
C LEU A 7 -36.08 16.13 -15.73
N GLU A 8 -36.54 16.79 -14.67
CA GLU A 8 -35.64 17.40 -13.68
C GLU A 8 -34.76 16.28 -13.13
N VAL A 9 -33.52 16.27 -13.56
CA VAL A 9 -32.48 15.44 -12.94
C VAL A 9 -32.37 15.90 -11.50
N ARG A 10 -33.00 15.20 -10.57
CA ARG A 10 -32.85 15.46 -9.13
C ARG A 10 -31.36 15.39 -8.83
N GLN A 11 -30.74 16.53 -8.59
CA GLN A 11 -29.38 16.59 -8.11
C GLN A 11 -29.35 15.96 -6.71
N GLU A 12 -28.66 14.82 -6.58
CA GLU A 12 -28.44 14.23 -5.26
C GLU A 12 -27.76 15.23 -4.32
N PRO A 13 -28.15 15.26 -3.04
CA PRO A 13 -27.49 16.14 -2.07
C PRO A 13 -25.98 15.86 -2.03
N PRO A 14 -25.14 16.90 -1.81
CA PRO A 14 -23.70 16.70 -1.70
C PRO A 14 -23.36 15.70 -0.60
N ALA A 15 -22.46 14.76 -0.88
CA ALA A 15 -21.92 13.88 0.14
C ALA A 15 -21.05 14.66 1.14
N ASP A 16 -20.87 14.15 2.35
CA ASP A 16 -19.91 14.74 3.29
C ASP A 16 -18.49 14.61 2.75
N VAL A 17 -18.15 13.46 2.17
CA VAL A 17 -16.80 13.17 1.68
C VAL A 17 -16.85 12.45 0.32
N ALA A 18 -16.09 12.96 -0.64
CA ALA A 18 -15.72 12.21 -1.84
C ALA A 18 -14.29 11.68 -1.69
N ILE A 19 -14.04 10.48 -2.22
CA ILE A 19 -12.72 9.84 -2.21
C ILE A 19 -12.33 9.50 -3.65
N ILE A 20 -11.18 9.97 -4.11
CA ILE A 20 -10.60 9.57 -5.40
C ILE A 20 -9.62 8.43 -5.16
N GLY A 21 -9.92 7.25 -5.70
CA GLY A 21 -9.10 6.04 -5.64
C GLY A 21 -9.64 4.96 -4.70
N GLY A 22 -9.99 3.82 -5.29
CA GLY A 22 -10.47 2.59 -4.63
C GLY A 22 -9.35 1.62 -4.26
N GLY A 23 -8.14 2.11 -4.02
CA GLY A 23 -7.07 1.34 -3.39
C GLY A 23 -7.39 1.04 -1.91
N LEU A 24 -6.52 0.28 -1.24
CA LEU A 24 -6.74 -0.12 0.15
C LEU A 24 -6.91 1.09 1.09
N VAL A 25 -6.14 2.17 0.86
CA VAL A 25 -6.27 3.42 1.64
C VAL A 25 -7.66 4.03 1.51
N GLY A 26 -8.13 4.22 0.27
CA GLY A 26 -9.43 4.83 0.01
C GLY A 26 -10.59 3.97 0.53
N CYS A 27 -10.53 2.64 0.36
CA CYS A 27 -11.55 1.73 0.87
C CYS A 27 -11.59 1.69 2.41
N ALA A 28 -10.41 1.69 3.07
CA ALA A 28 -10.33 1.74 4.53
C ALA A 28 -10.84 3.08 5.09
N ALA A 29 -10.46 4.20 4.46
CA ALA A 29 -10.97 5.53 4.83
C ALA A 29 -12.49 5.63 4.65
N ALA A 30 -13.02 5.10 3.54
CA ALA A 30 -14.45 5.09 3.27
C ALA A 30 -15.25 4.35 4.36
N LEU A 31 -14.77 3.16 4.76
CA LEU A 31 -15.39 2.38 5.84
C LEU A 31 -15.31 3.12 7.18
N ALA A 32 -14.14 3.64 7.54
CA ALA A 32 -13.94 4.37 8.79
C ALA A 32 -14.83 5.62 8.88
N LEU A 33 -14.90 6.42 7.83
CA LEU A 33 -15.75 7.61 7.75
C LEU A 33 -17.23 7.25 7.86
N ARG A 34 -17.64 6.20 7.16
CA ARG A 34 -19.05 5.77 7.21
C ARG A 34 -19.46 5.34 8.60
N ARG A 35 -18.59 4.62 9.32
CA ARG A 35 -18.80 4.25 10.74
C ARG A 35 -18.86 5.43 11.70
N ARG A 36 -18.23 6.55 11.31
CA ARG A 36 -18.33 7.83 12.02
C ARG A 36 -19.52 8.70 11.52
N GLY A 37 -20.50 8.07 10.82
CA GLY A 37 -21.75 8.71 10.40
C GLY A 37 -21.66 9.64 9.20
N ARG A 38 -20.53 9.66 8.46
CA ARG A 38 -20.38 10.50 7.26
C ARG A 38 -20.99 9.82 6.03
N SER A 39 -21.61 10.59 5.17
CA SER A 39 -22.00 10.13 3.83
C SER A 39 -20.78 10.16 2.92
N VAL A 40 -20.48 9.03 2.26
CA VAL A 40 -19.23 8.84 1.50
C VAL A 40 -19.55 8.37 0.08
N VAL A 41 -18.88 8.98 -0.90
CA VAL A 41 -18.84 8.51 -2.29
C VAL A 41 -17.37 8.26 -2.66
N LEU A 42 -17.03 7.03 -3.03
CA LEU A 42 -15.72 6.65 -3.52
C LEU A 42 -15.78 6.49 -5.03
N VAL A 43 -14.84 7.11 -5.74
CA VAL A 43 -14.72 7.07 -7.21
C VAL A 43 -13.41 6.38 -7.58
N GLU A 44 -13.52 5.26 -8.32
CA GLU A 44 -12.40 4.43 -8.76
C GLU A 44 -12.39 4.33 -10.29
N GLN A 45 -11.22 4.50 -10.89
CA GLN A 45 -11.07 4.45 -12.36
C GLN A 45 -11.26 3.04 -12.96
N GLY A 46 -10.86 2.01 -12.21
CA GLY A 46 -11.00 0.61 -12.57
C GLY A 46 -11.87 -0.13 -11.54
N TRP A 47 -11.28 -1.12 -10.88
CA TRP A 47 -11.90 -1.91 -9.80
C TRP A 47 -11.18 -1.67 -8.48
N CYS A 48 -11.88 -1.68 -7.39
CA CYS A 48 -11.28 -1.54 -6.07
C CYS A 48 -10.19 -2.58 -5.83
N GLY A 49 -8.97 -2.12 -5.51
CA GLY A 49 -7.83 -2.97 -5.27
C GLY A 49 -7.10 -3.49 -6.51
N ALA A 50 -7.48 -3.11 -7.73
CA ALA A 50 -6.90 -3.68 -8.96
C ALA A 50 -5.43 -3.33 -9.19
N GLN A 51 -4.94 -2.23 -8.63
CA GLN A 51 -3.56 -1.77 -8.81
C GLN A 51 -2.67 -2.15 -7.61
N ALA A 52 -1.72 -1.32 -7.19
CA ALA A 52 -0.73 -1.61 -6.14
C ALA A 52 -1.29 -2.39 -4.93
N SER A 53 -2.52 -2.10 -4.53
CA SER A 53 -3.17 -2.73 -3.36
C SER A 53 -3.45 -4.22 -3.54
N GLY A 54 -3.71 -4.70 -4.77
CA GLY A 54 -4.05 -6.10 -5.04
C GLY A 54 -2.96 -6.91 -5.72
N VAL A 55 -1.89 -6.26 -6.20
CA VAL A 55 -0.84 -6.94 -6.98
C VAL A 55 0.50 -7.06 -6.23
N ASN A 56 0.58 -6.54 -5.00
CA ASN A 56 1.79 -6.59 -4.20
C ASN A 56 2.03 -7.98 -3.57
N HIS A 57 3.15 -8.11 -2.84
CA HIS A 57 3.54 -9.35 -2.14
C HIS A 57 2.58 -9.76 -1.02
N GLY A 58 1.89 -8.82 -0.39
CA GLY A 58 1.03 -9.10 0.77
C GLY A 58 1.75 -9.06 2.12
N GLY A 59 2.95 -8.49 2.21
CA GLY A 59 3.68 -8.38 3.47
C GLY A 59 3.04 -7.38 4.43
N VAL A 60 2.66 -7.84 5.63
CA VAL A 60 2.17 -7.01 6.73
C VAL A 60 3.27 -6.93 7.77
N ARG A 61 4.16 -5.95 7.63
CA ARG A 61 5.37 -5.86 8.45
C ARG A 61 5.63 -4.45 8.96
N ARG A 62 6.04 -4.33 10.22
CA ARG A 62 6.58 -3.11 10.85
C ARG A 62 8.10 -3.08 10.77
N GLN A 63 8.71 -4.26 10.83
CA GLN A 63 10.16 -4.44 10.71
C GLN A 63 10.70 -3.81 9.43
N GLY A 64 11.82 -3.06 9.54
CA GLY A 64 12.47 -2.39 8.43
C GLY A 64 11.71 -1.19 7.88
N ARG A 65 10.78 -0.61 8.64
CA ARG A 65 10.20 0.70 8.38
C ARG A 65 11.15 1.80 8.86
N ALA A 66 11.12 2.95 8.18
CA ALA A 66 11.77 4.14 8.71
C ALA A 66 11.17 4.49 10.08
N ALA A 67 11.99 4.98 11.02
CA ALA A 67 11.54 5.29 12.37
C ALA A 67 10.30 6.20 12.41
N ILE A 68 10.26 7.20 11.54
CA ILE A 68 9.11 8.11 11.42
C ILE A 68 7.81 7.43 10.98
N GLN A 69 7.88 6.26 10.30
CA GLN A 69 6.70 5.48 9.90
C GLN A 69 6.19 4.57 11.02
N LEU A 70 6.98 4.29 12.06
CA LEU A 70 6.63 3.28 13.06
C LEU A 70 5.34 3.61 13.84
N PRO A 71 5.06 4.85 14.26
CA PRO A 71 3.78 5.16 14.91
C PRO A 71 2.58 4.83 14.01
N LEU A 72 2.64 5.20 12.74
CA LEU A 72 1.60 4.89 11.75
C LEU A 72 1.53 3.37 11.47
N ALA A 73 2.68 2.69 11.41
CA ALA A 73 2.74 1.25 11.21
C ALA A 73 2.17 0.47 12.42
N GLN A 74 2.37 0.95 13.65
CA GLN A 74 1.77 0.41 14.86
C GLN A 74 0.24 0.54 14.81
N ARG A 75 -0.26 1.74 14.52
CA ARG A 75 -1.71 1.97 14.36
C ARG A 75 -2.32 1.06 13.29
N ALA A 76 -1.67 0.97 12.13
CA ALA A 76 -2.13 0.07 11.07
C ALA A 76 -2.14 -1.39 11.51
N HIS A 77 -1.15 -1.81 12.32
CA HIS A 77 -1.06 -3.17 12.82
C HIS A 77 -2.24 -3.53 13.76
N GLU A 78 -2.70 -2.59 14.58
CA GLU A 78 -3.91 -2.80 15.39
C GLU A 78 -5.17 -2.99 14.51
N VAL A 79 -5.25 -2.31 13.37
CA VAL A 79 -6.34 -2.54 12.41
C VAL A 79 -6.23 -3.92 11.79
N TRP A 80 -5.01 -4.35 11.39
CA TRP A 80 -4.78 -5.70 10.84
C TRP A 80 -5.23 -6.80 11.80
N ARG A 81 -4.96 -6.66 13.09
CA ARG A 81 -5.36 -7.65 14.11
C ARG A 81 -6.87 -7.81 14.26
N ARG A 82 -7.65 -6.79 13.90
CA ARG A 82 -9.12 -6.78 13.97
C ARG A 82 -9.78 -6.92 12.62
N LEU A 83 -9.06 -7.40 11.61
CA LEU A 83 -9.57 -7.47 10.24
C LEU A 83 -10.89 -8.24 10.12
N PRO A 84 -11.06 -9.46 10.72
CA PRO A 84 -12.33 -10.17 10.68
C PRO A 84 -13.51 -9.40 11.28
N GLU A 85 -13.28 -8.67 12.36
CA GLU A 85 -14.30 -7.83 13.01
C GLU A 85 -14.67 -6.63 12.15
N LEU A 86 -13.71 -6.09 11.41
CA LEU A 86 -13.87 -4.88 10.62
C LEU A 86 -14.57 -5.15 9.30
N ILE A 87 -14.19 -6.21 8.60
CA ILE A 87 -14.67 -6.47 7.23
C ILE A 87 -15.40 -7.81 7.07
N GLY A 88 -15.44 -8.64 8.11
CA GLY A 88 -16.11 -9.95 8.10
C GLY A 88 -15.31 -11.05 7.39
N ASP A 89 -14.02 -10.83 7.15
CA ASP A 89 -13.11 -11.76 6.48
C ASP A 89 -11.68 -11.55 6.99
N ASP A 90 -10.91 -12.60 7.17
CA ASP A 90 -9.50 -12.52 7.59
C ASP A 90 -8.56 -12.22 6.41
N CYS A 91 -9.02 -12.33 5.20
CA CYS A 91 -8.25 -12.15 3.96
C CYS A 91 -6.93 -12.94 3.93
N GLU A 92 -6.95 -14.14 4.49
CA GLU A 92 -5.77 -14.99 4.68
C GLU A 92 -4.64 -14.25 5.47
N PHE A 93 -5.00 -13.39 6.41
CA PHE A 93 -4.03 -12.72 7.26
C PHE A 93 -3.47 -13.70 8.31
N VAL A 94 -2.17 -13.92 8.22
CA VAL A 94 -1.44 -14.81 9.12
C VAL A 94 -0.31 -14.04 9.79
N MET A 95 -0.31 -13.97 11.11
CA MET A 95 0.82 -13.46 11.91
C MET A 95 1.92 -14.52 12.01
N SER A 96 2.51 -14.86 10.87
CA SER A 96 3.58 -15.86 10.76
C SER A 96 4.93 -15.39 11.34
N GLY A 97 5.02 -14.12 11.70
CA GLY A 97 6.27 -13.41 11.89
C GLY A 97 6.85 -12.90 10.56
N HIS A 98 7.92 -12.11 10.66
CA HIS A 98 8.73 -11.70 9.53
C HIS A 98 10.21 -11.86 9.85
N LEU A 99 10.95 -12.55 8.97
CA LEU A 99 12.40 -12.66 9.01
C LEU A 99 13.00 -11.65 8.03
N LYS A 100 13.93 -10.82 8.50
CA LYS A 100 14.82 -10.06 7.64
C LYS A 100 16.21 -10.68 7.70
N LEU A 101 16.62 -11.30 6.60
CA LEU A 101 17.81 -12.14 6.52
C LEU A 101 19.05 -11.30 6.21
N ALA A 102 20.16 -11.63 6.85
CA ALA A 102 21.50 -11.12 6.61
C ALA A 102 22.32 -12.17 5.86
N ARG A 103 22.95 -11.81 4.76
CA ARG A 103 23.86 -12.66 4.01
C ARG A 103 25.30 -12.55 4.53
N THR A 104 25.64 -11.38 5.06
CA THR A 104 26.98 -11.02 5.53
C THR A 104 26.96 -10.46 6.95
N ASP A 105 28.13 -10.36 7.59
CA ASP A 105 28.24 -9.72 8.89
C ASP A 105 27.94 -8.20 8.80
N ALA A 106 28.22 -7.59 7.65
CA ALA A 106 27.81 -6.20 7.40
C ALA A 106 26.28 -6.04 7.39
N ASP A 107 25.55 -7.02 6.82
CA ASP A 107 24.09 -7.04 6.88
C ASP A 107 23.58 -7.22 8.32
N MET A 108 24.29 -8.01 9.15
CA MET A 108 23.94 -8.16 10.58
C MET A 108 24.05 -6.81 11.31
N ALA A 109 25.11 -6.05 11.05
CA ALA A 109 25.24 -4.70 11.63
C ALA A 109 24.07 -3.76 11.21
N VAL A 110 23.56 -3.89 9.99
CA VAL A 110 22.35 -3.16 9.56
C VAL A 110 21.14 -3.59 10.39
N LEU A 111 20.97 -4.89 10.64
CA LEU A 111 19.84 -5.41 11.43
C LEU A 111 19.91 -4.98 12.91
N GLU A 112 21.10 -4.94 13.49
CA GLU A 112 21.36 -4.43 14.85
C GLU A 112 21.00 -2.94 14.95
N ALA A 113 21.44 -2.14 13.98
CA ALA A 113 21.09 -0.73 13.90
C ALA A 113 19.58 -0.52 13.69
N ASP A 114 18.93 -1.34 12.86
CA ASP A 114 17.46 -1.32 12.68
C ASP A 114 16.73 -1.63 13.99
N ASN A 115 17.20 -2.61 14.77
CA ASN A 115 16.63 -2.95 16.06
C ASN A 115 16.76 -1.79 17.06
N ALA A 116 17.94 -1.20 17.16
CA ALA A 116 18.20 -0.04 18.03
C ALA A 116 17.29 1.15 17.68
N ARG A 117 17.08 1.42 16.38
CA ARG A 117 16.17 2.49 15.91
C ARG A 117 14.69 2.20 16.17
N ALA A 118 14.28 0.93 16.16
CA ALA A 118 12.88 0.53 16.33
C ALA A 118 12.46 0.42 17.81
N ALA A 119 13.41 0.12 18.70
CA ALA A 119 13.15 -0.11 20.13
C ALA A 119 12.44 1.06 20.85
N PRO A 120 12.77 2.36 20.63
CA PRO A 120 12.05 3.47 21.24
C PRO A 120 10.56 3.55 20.86
N PHE A 121 10.16 2.92 19.74
CA PHE A 121 8.78 2.85 19.27
C PHE A 121 8.07 1.56 19.74
N GLY A 122 8.65 0.82 20.68
CA GLY A 122 8.07 -0.40 21.22
C GLY A 122 8.17 -1.62 20.29
N LEU A 123 8.93 -1.54 19.19
CA LEU A 123 9.15 -2.66 18.28
C LEU A 123 10.49 -3.34 18.64
N GLN A 124 10.38 -4.48 19.34
CA GLN A 124 11.55 -5.30 19.65
C GLN A 124 11.70 -6.39 18.60
N LEU A 125 12.92 -6.52 18.07
CA LEU A 125 13.29 -7.52 17.09
C LEU A 125 14.24 -8.54 17.75
N GLU A 126 13.95 -9.82 17.57
CA GLU A 126 14.86 -10.91 18.00
C GLU A 126 15.98 -11.03 16.96
N LEU A 127 17.22 -10.84 17.39
CA LEU A 127 18.40 -11.04 16.53
C LEU A 127 18.83 -12.51 16.64
N LEU A 128 18.92 -13.18 15.49
CA LEU A 128 19.31 -14.58 15.36
C LEU A 128 20.68 -14.64 14.67
N GLY A 129 21.68 -15.14 15.39
CA GLY A 129 22.96 -15.46 14.77
C GLY A 129 22.85 -16.72 13.88
N ARG A 130 23.89 -17.01 13.09
CA ARG A 130 23.95 -18.10 12.11
C ARG A 130 23.47 -19.43 12.65
N GLU A 131 23.96 -19.88 13.80
CA GLU A 131 23.62 -21.18 14.37
C GLU A 131 22.18 -21.25 14.91
N GLN A 132 21.68 -20.15 15.46
CA GLN A 132 20.29 -20.06 15.90
C GLN A 132 19.34 -20.09 14.70
N LEU A 133 19.67 -19.36 13.63
CA LEU A 133 18.90 -19.31 12.40
C LEU A 133 18.81 -20.71 11.75
N ARG A 134 19.93 -21.41 11.62
CA ARG A 134 19.99 -22.78 11.07
C ARG A 134 19.15 -23.78 11.86
N ARG A 135 19.23 -23.73 13.19
CA ARG A 135 18.46 -24.65 14.05
C ARG A 135 16.96 -24.37 13.96
N ARG A 136 16.57 -23.11 13.92
CA ARG A 136 15.16 -22.71 13.94
C ARG A 136 14.50 -22.84 12.56
N TYR A 137 15.24 -22.57 11.49
CA TYR A 137 14.74 -22.53 10.12
C TYR A 137 15.66 -23.34 9.17
N PRO A 138 15.65 -24.66 9.28
CA PRO A 138 16.56 -25.52 8.51
C PRO A 138 16.29 -25.50 6.99
N ALA A 139 15.13 -24.99 6.53
CA ALA A 139 14.81 -24.81 5.12
C ALA A 139 15.56 -23.64 4.47
N LEU A 140 16.24 -22.79 5.25
CA LEU A 140 17.02 -21.68 4.74
C LEU A 140 18.42 -22.10 4.31
N GLY A 141 18.98 -21.40 3.33
CA GLY A 141 20.33 -21.62 2.80
C GLY A 141 21.41 -21.46 3.87
N ALA A 142 22.41 -22.34 3.83
CA ALA A 142 23.49 -22.40 4.83
C ALA A 142 24.42 -21.16 4.81
N GLY A 143 24.42 -20.36 3.74
CA GLY A 143 25.29 -19.20 3.56
C GLY A 143 24.91 -17.95 4.35
N LEU A 144 23.74 -17.94 5.02
CA LEU A 144 23.24 -16.78 5.73
C LEU A 144 24.04 -16.51 7.02
N ALA A 145 24.34 -15.24 7.30
CA ALA A 145 25.05 -14.81 8.51
C ALA A 145 24.11 -14.74 9.72
N GLY A 146 22.82 -14.48 9.50
CA GLY A 146 21.81 -14.38 10.56
C GLY A 146 20.52 -13.74 10.08
N ALA A 147 19.72 -13.28 11.03
CA ALA A 147 18.44 -12.59 10.74
C ALA A 147 18.00 -11.72 11.91
N SER A 148 17.05 -10.82 11.64
CA SER A 148 16.16 -10.29 12.67
C SER A 148 14.75 -10.85 12.48
N PHE A 149 14.06 -11.15 13.58
CA PHE A 149 12.71 -11.71 13.59
C PHE A 149 11.74 -10.81 14.35
N CYS A 150 10.61 -10.51 13.71
CA CYS A 150 9.51 -9.76 14.32
C CYS A 150 8.29 -10.69 14.42
N VAL A 151 7.96 -11.15 15.61
CA VAL A 151 6.91 -12.16 15.86
C VAL A 151 5.50 -11.67 15.47
N GLY A 152 5.21 -10.39 15.66
CA GLY A 152 3.87 -9.84 15.39
C GLY A 152 3.62 -9.47 13.93
N ASP A 153 4.63 -9.51 13.08
CA ASP A 153 4.48 -9.26 11.65
C ASP A 153 3.96 -10.50 10.91
N GLY A 154 3.61 -10.36 9.64
CA GLY A 154 3.09 -11.50 8.87
C GLY A 154 2.76 -11.14 7.42
N HIS A 155 1.73 -11.74 6.90
CA HIS A 155 1.26 -11.50 5.53
C HIS A 155 -0.24 -11.72 5.39
N ALA A 156 -0.84 -11.16 4.32
CA ALA A 156 -2.22 -11.39 3.93
C ALA A 156 -2.31 -11.60 2.40
N ASN A 157 -3.49 -11.95 1.92
CA ASN A 157 -3.76 -12.02 0.48
C ASN A 157 -4.16 -10.63 -0.04
N PRO A 158 -3.30 -9.92 -0.78
CA PRO A 158 -3.59 -8.54 -1.21
C PRO A 158 -4.82 -8.43 -2.11
N ARG A 159 -5.17 -9.50 -2.84
CA ARG A 159 -6.34 -9.52 -3.71
C ARG A 159 -7.66 -9.50 -2.94
N LEU A 160 -7.66 -9.98 -1.70
CA LEU A 160 -8.84 -10.03 -0.86
C LEU A 160 -9.01 -8.76 -0.02
N VAL A 161 -7.91 -8.18 0.46
CA VAL A 161 -7.96 -7.11 1.48
C VAL A 161 -8.66 -5.86 0.99
N ALA A 162 -8.25 -5.27 -0.14
CA ALA A 162 -8.88 -4.05 -0.64
C ALA A 162 -10.34 -4.29 -1.07
N ALA A 163 -10.60 -5.45 -1.69
CA ALA A 163 -11.95 -5.86 -2.04
C ALA A 163 -12.83 -6.10 -0.80
N GLY A 164 -12.28 -6.69 0.26
CA GLY A 164 -12.95 -6.90 1.54
C GLY A 164 -13.36 -5.58 2.20
N PHE A 165 -12.45 -4.60 2.26
CA PHE A 165 -12.77 -3.24 2.74
C PHE A 165 -13.84 -2.56 1.89
N ALA A 166 -13.75 -2.65 0.55
CA ALA A 166 -14.74 -2.08 -0.35
C ALA A 166 -16.13 -2.72 -0.15
N LEU A 167 -16.18 -4.04 0.01
CA LEU A 167 -17.42 -4.77 0.24
C LEU A 167 -18.04 -4.41 1.61
N ALA A 168 -17.22 -4.31 2.66
CA ALA A 168 -17.68 -3.87 3.98
C ALA A 168 -18.20 -2.42 3.93
N ALA A 169 -17.50 -1.53 3.23
CA ALA A 169 -17.95 -0.15 3.04
C ALA A 169 -19.31 -0.07 2.30
N ARG A 170 -19.50 -0.88 1.25
CA ARG A 170 -20.80 -0.98 0.54
C ARG A 170 -21.91 -1.47 1.45
N ARG A 171 -21.67 -2.50 2.29
CA ARG A 171 -22.66 -3.02 3.25
C ARG A 171 -23.11 -1.94 4.23
N GLU A 172 -22.25 -1.03 4.57
CA GLU A 172 -22.56 0.10 5.45
C GLU A 172 -23.11 1.33 4.72
N GLY A 173 -23.34 1.24 3.41
CA GLY A 173 -23.98 2.27 2.61
C GLY A 173 -23.04 3.30 1.99
N VAL A 174 -21.75 2.99 1.84
CA VAL A 174 -20.84 3.80 1.00
C VAL A 174 -21.20 3.58 -0.47
N ARG A 175 -21.38 4.66 -1.22
CA ARG A 175 -21.55 4.61 -2.67
C ARG A 175 -20.17 4.50 -3.33
N ILE A 176 -19.88 3.37 -3.95
CA ILE A 176 -18.63 3.11 -4.67
C ILE A 176 -18.93 3.06 -6.17
N LEU A 177 -18.28 3.96 -6.91
CA LEU A 177 -18.39 4.12 -8.35
C LEU A 177 -17.12 3.58 -9.00
N GLU A 178 -17.15 2.36 -9.49
CA GLU A 178 -16.07 1.71 -10.24
C GLU A 178 -16.18 1.99 -11.74
N GLY A 179 -15.09 1.86 -12.48
CA GLY A 179 -15.03 2.18 -13.90
C GLY A 179 -15.24 3.67 -14.21
N GLN A 180 -14.92 4.56 -13.24
CA GLN A 180 -15.19 6.00 -13.34
C GLN A 180 -13.90 6.84 -13.22
N PRO A 181 -13.09 6.93 -14.28
CA PRO A 181 -11.91 7.79 -14.28
C PRO A 181 -12.29 9.25 -14.03
N VAL A 182 -11.71 9.88 -13.00
CA VAL A 182 -11.95 11.30 -12.69
C VAL A 182 -11.20 12.16 -13.70
N ASP A 183 -11.94 12.87 -14.52
CA ASP A 183 -11.43 13.78 -15.55
C ASP A 183 -11.15 15.17 -14.98
N SER A 184 -12.02 15.68 -14.13
CA SER A 184 -11.84 16.95 -13.42
C SER A 184 -12.24 16.85 -11.96
N ALA A 185 -11.53 17.64 -11.13
CA ALA A 185 -11.83 17.83 -9.71
C ALA A 185 -11.56 19.30 -9.38
N VAL A 186 -12.57 20.02 -8.96
CA VAL A 186 -12.51 21.46 -8.66
C VAL A 186 -13.28 21.78 -7.39
N LEU A 187 -12.96 22.89 -6.74
CA LEU A 187 -13.74 23.46 -5.64
C LEU A 187 -14.63 24.59 -6.19
N GLU A 188 -15.93 24.37 -6.21
CA GLU A 188 -16.95 25.30 -6.68
C GLU A 188 -17.94 25.58 -5.54
N ASP A 189 -18.23 26.85 -5.24
CA ASP A 189 -19.23 27.26 -4.23
C ASP A 189 -19.17 26.46 -2.93
N SER A 190 -17.97 26.29 -2.38
CA SER A 190 -17.70 25.56 -1.14
C SER A 190 -17.90 24.04 -1.23
N HIS A 191 -18.11 23.46 -2.39
CA HIS A 191 -18.19 22.02 -2.62
C HIS A 191 -17.16 21.57 -3.64
N PHE A 192 -16.59 20.37 -3.42
CA PHE A 192 -15.82 19.69 -4.44
C PHE A 192 -16.78 19.11 -5.49
N VAL A 193 -16.46 19.34 -6.76
CA VAL A 193 -17.19 18.79 -7.90
C VAL A 193 -16.22 17.91 -8.68
N LEU A 194 -16.50 16.61 -8.69
CA LEU A 194 -15.79 15.64 -9.50
C LEU A 194 -16.61 15.32 -10.73
N ARG A 195 -15.98 15.35 -11.90
CA ARG A 195 -16.58 14.89 -13.16
C ARG A 195 -15.75 13.73 -13.68
N THR A 196 -16.42 12.63 -14.02
CA THR A 196 -15.75 11.45 -14.58
C THR A 196 -15.86 11.46 -16.10
N ARG A 197 -14.90 10.80 -16.75
CA ARG A 197 -14.91 10.63 -18.21
C ARG A 197 -16.18 9.93 -18.71
N ASN A 198 -16.78 9.07 -17.91
CA ASN A 198 -17.98 8.32 -18.24
C ASN A 198 -19.28 9.05 -17.83
N GLY A 199 -19.22 10.35 -17.55
CA GLY A 199 -20.37 11.24 -17.37
C GLY A 199 -20.93 11.29 -15.95
N ALA A 200 -20.37 10.57 -14.97
CA ALA A 200 -20.81 10.71 -13.59
C ALA A 200 -20.31 12.03 -12.99
N GLN A 201 -21.16 12.64 -12.17
CA GLN A 201 -20.82 13.83 -11.39
C GLN A 201 -21.04 13.55 -9.90
N VAL A 202 -20.05 13.92 -9.07
CA VAL A 202 -20.11 13.77 -7.62
C VAL A 202 -19.85 15.14 -7.00
N ARG A 203 -20.72 15.55 -6.06
CA ARG A 203 -20.52 16.74 -5.24
C ARG A 203 -20.28 16.34 -3.79
N SER A 204 -19.33 17.01 -3.12
CA SER A 204 -19.03 16.74 -1.72
C SER A 204 -18.52 17.97 -0.98
N ARG A 205 -18.60 17.93 0.36
CA ARG A 205 -18.06 18.99 1.23
C ARG A 205 -16.57 18.88 1.41
N SER A 206 -16.05 17.65 1.40
CA SER A 206 -14.65 17.30 1.62
C SER A 206 -14.16 16.36 0.53
N LEU A 207 -12.85 16.36 0.28
CA LEU A 207 -12.22 15.49 -0.71
C LEU A 207 -11.01 14.78 -0.12
N LEU A 208 -10.91 13.46 -0.34
CA LEU A 208 -9.71 12.67 -0.09
C LEU A 208 -9.06 12.26 -1.40
N ASN A 209 -7.80 12.60 -1.58
CA ASN A 209 -6.97 12.12 -2.67
C ASN A 209 -6.23 10.85 -2.22
N CYS A 210 -6.78 9.69 -2.55
CA CYS A 210 -6.20 8.37 -2.32
C CYS A 210 -5.82 7.67 -3.64
N ALA A 211 -5.44 8.47 -4.66
CA ALA A 211 -5.27 8.01 -6.03
C ALA A 211 -3.93 7.28 -6.31
N GLY A 212 -3.17 6.86 -5.27
CA GLY A 212 -1.97 6.03 -5.41
C GLY A 212 -0.93 6.67 -6.32
N ALA A 213 -0.52 5.99 -7.38
CA ALA A 213 0.45 6.49 -8.36
C ALA A 213 -0.06 7.70 -9.18
N TRP A 214 -1.35 7.99 -9.16
CA TRP A 214 -1.95 9.18 -9.80
C TRP A 214 -2.18 10.32 -8.80
N GLY A 215 -1.78 10.15 -7.54
CA GLY A 215 -2.07 11.10 -6.46
C GLY A 215 -1.45 12.47 -6.66
N ALA A 216 -0.22 12.54 -7.18
CA ALA A 216 0.44 13.82 -7.48
C ALA A 216 -0.27 14.59 -8.60
N ALA A 217 -0.78 13.91 -9.62
CA ALA A 217 -1.58 14.54 -10.69
C ALA A 217 -2.90 15.11 -10.16
N VAL A 218 -3.51 14.47 -9.15
CA VAL A 218 -4.70 15.02 -8.47
C VAL A 218 -4.31 16.22 -7.61
N ALA A 219 -3.22 16.18 -6.84
CA ALA A 219 -2.73 17.28 -6.04
C ALA A 219 -2.39 18.52 -6.90
N ALA A 220 -1.80 18.30 -8.07
CA ALA A 220 -1.45 19.37 -9.01
C ALA A 220 -2.68 20.16 -9.51
N ARG A 221 -3.86 19.56 -9.57
CA ARG A 221 -5.13 20.26 -9.91
C ARG A 221 -5.52 21.32 -8.87
N PHE A 222 -5.01 21.17 -7.66
CA PHE A 222 -5.22 22.09 -6.54
C PHE A 222 -3.99 22.96 -6.26
N GLY A 223 -3.03 23.03 -7.21
CA GLY A 223 -1.84 23.88 -7.09
C GLY A 223 -0.69 23.29 -6.29
N GLU A 224 -0.77 22.01 -5.88
CA GLU A 224 0.27 21.34 -5.10
C GLU A 224 1.08 20.40 -5.99
N ARG A 225 2.37 20.70 -6.16
CA ARG A 225 3.28 19.91 -6.98
C ARG A 225 4.14 19.01 -6.10
N VAL A 226 4.20 17.75 -6.43
CA VAL A 226 4.99 16.74 -5.74
C VAL A 226 5.88 16.05 -6.77
N PRO A 227 7.18 15.89 -6.52
CA PRO A 227 8.08 15.15 -7.41
C PRO A 227 7.82 13.64 -7.22
N ASP A 228 6.91 13.09 -8.01
CA ASP A 228 6.58 11.68 -7.99
C ASP A 228 7.15 10.94 -9.18
N TYR A 229 7.32 9.63 -9.01
CA TYR A 229 7.63 8.70 -10.09
C TYR A 229 6.92 7.37 -9.85
N SER A 230 6.78 6.58 -10.89
CA SER A 230 6.21 5.23 -10.78
C SER A 230 7.30 4.18 -10.70
N ILE A 231 7.09 3.17 -9.86
CA ILE A 231 7.88 1.95 -9.82
C ILE A 231 7.01 0.75 -10.16
N HIS A 232 7.63 -0.28 -10.70
CA HIS A 232 6.94 -1.46 -11.20
C HIS A 232 7.52 -2.73 -10.56
N PRO A 233 7.21 -3.04 -9.27
CA PRO A 233 7.78 -4.21 -8.59
C PRO A 233 7.41 -5.50 -9.31
N ASN A 234 8.43 -6.33 -9.57
CA ASN A 234 8.25 -7.59 -10.26
C ASN A 234 7.93 -8.72 -9.28
N MET A 235 6.92 -9.50 -9.59
CA MET A 235 6.38 -10.55 -8.73
C MET A 235 6.32 -11.88 -9.46
N LEU A 236 6.52 -12.96 -8.71
CA LEU A 236 6.49 -14.34 -9.18
C LEU A 236 5.64 -15.20 -8.25
N VAL A 237 5.12 -16.29 -8.76
CA VAL A 237 4.56 -17.37 -7.96
C VAL A 237 4.97 -18.72 -8.54
N THR A 238 5.35 -19.65 -7.65
CA THR A 238 5.72 -21.02 -8.01
C THR A 238 4.49 -21.93 -8.04
N GLU A 239 4.64 -23.12 -8.61
CA GLU A 239 3.76 -24.23 -8.30
C GLU A 239 3.75 -24.53 -6.79
N PRO A 240 2.77 -25.30 -6.27
CA PRO A 240 2.79 -25.76 -4.89
C PRO A 240 4.00 -26.66 -4.62
N ILE A 241 4.70 -26.40 -3.52
CA ILE A 241 5.79 -27.24 -3.01
C ILE A 241 5.48 -27.66 -1.56
N ALA A 242 6.26 -28.60 -1.03
CA ALA A 242 6.13 -29.02 0.36
C ALA A 242 6.24 -27.85 1.33
N PRO A 243 5.58 -27.93 2.51
CA PRO A 243 5.64 -26.88 3.50
C PRO A 243 7.08 -26.58 3.95
N LEU A 244 7.47 -25.30 3.88
CA LEU A 244 8.82 -24.85 4.26
C LEU A 244 8.92 -24.49 5.76
N ALA A 245 7.78 -24.32 6.44
CA ALA A 245 7.71 -23.83 7.82
C ALA A 245 8.49 -22.51 8.03
N LEU A 246 8.46 -21.63 7.05
CA LEU A 246 9.12 -20.32 7.09
C LEU A 246 8.09 -19.20 7.33
N PRO A 247 8.45 -18.18 8.12
CA PRO A 247 7.69 -16.94 8.18
C PRO A 247 7.73 -16.19 6.84
N ASN A 248 6.95 -15.11 6.72
CA ASN A 248 7.20 -14.12 5.69
C ASN A 248 8.64 -13.61 5.80
N LEU A 249 9.37 -13.52 4.70
CA LEU A 249 10.78 -13.14 4.74
C LEU A 249 11.16 -12.08 3.70
N GLY A 250 12.25 -11.42 3.97
CA GLY A 250 12.98 -10.54 3.06
C GLY A 250 14.46 -10.54 3.41
N VAL A 251 15.29 -9.96 2.57
CA VAL A 251 16.73 -9.82 2.83
C VAL A 251 17.12 -8.36 3.07
N VAL A 252 18.25 -8.12 3.69
CA VAL A 252 18.88 -6.81 3.72
C VAL A 252 19.21 -6.41 2.26
N GLY A 253 18.95 -5.16 1.90
CA GLY A 253 19.03 -4.69 0.51
C GLY A 253 17.71 -4.81 -0.27
N GLY A 254 16.80 -5.71 0.12
CA GLY A 254 15.44 -5.77 -0.44
C GLY A 254 15.31 -6.38 -1.83
N ASP A 255 16.37 -7.01 -2.35
CA ASP A 255 16.43 -7.63 -3.67
C ASP A 255 15.58 -8.91 -3.80
N ILE A 256 15.19 -9.52 -2.69
CA ILE A 256 14.25 -10.64 -2.62
C ILE A 256 13.38 -10.57 -1.37
N TYR A 257 12.13 -10.94 -1.49
CA TYR A 257 11.19 -11.21 -0.42
C TYR A 257 10.26 -12.35 -0.84
N ALA A 258 9.89 -13.21 0.11
CA ALA A 258 9.13 -14.42 -0.18
C ALA A 258 8.19 -14.82 0.98
N ARG A 259 7.08 -15.46 0.62
CA ARG A 259 6.17 -16.12 1.56
C ARG A 259 5.56 -17.37 0.93
N GLN A 260 5.38 -18.42 1.70
CA GLN A 260 4.59 -19.55 1.26
C GLN A 260 3.13 -19.37 1.70
N VAL A 261 2.19 -19.60 0.80
CA VAL A 261 0.75 -19.59 1.11
C VAL A 261 0.26 -20.97 1.50
N ALA A 262 -0.90 -21.07 2.14
CA ALA A 262 -1.44 -22.33 2.67
C ALA A 262 -1.56 -23.45 1.61
N ARG A 263 -1.76 -23.09 0.32
CA ARG A 263 -1.81 -24.06 -0.79
C ARG A 263 -0.45 -24.60 -1.23
N GLY A 264 0.65 -24.14 -0.61
CA GLY A 264 2.02 -24.57 -0.91
C GLY A 264 2.76 -23.71 -1.95
N ASN A 265 2.08 -22.83 -2.68
CA ASN A 265 2.75 -21.91 -3.60
C ASN A 265 3.63 -20.92 -2.85
N VAL A 266 4.80 -20.59 -3.40
CA VAL A 266 5.65 -19.53 -2.89
C VAL A 266 5.46 -18.28 -3.76
N VAL A 267 4.98 -17.20 -3.14
CA VAL A 267 4.91 -15.86 -3.74
C VAL A 267 6.20 -15.14 -3.39
N LEU A 268 6.89 -14.66 -4.38
CA LEU A 268 8.16 -13.94 -4.20
C LEU A 268 8.23 -12.72 -5.11
N GLY A 269 9.04 -11.77 -4.74
CA GLY A 269 9.30 -10.58 -5.53
C GLY A 269 10.76 -10.17 -5.45
N GLY A 270 11.21 -9.53 -6.52
CA GLY A 270 12.55 -8.98 -6.65
C GLY A 270 12.73 -8.36 -8.04
N GLY A 271 13.54 -7.32 -8.09
CA GLY A 271 13.72 -6.55 -9.31
C GLY A 271 12.49 -5.74 -9.71
N ARG A 272 12.52 -5.19 -10.92
CA ARG A 272 11.46 -4.33 -11.46
C ARG A 272 11.07 -4.78 -12.85
N GLY A 273 9.80 -4.71 -13.16
CA GLY A 273 9.27 -4.75 -14.53
C GLY A 273 9.28 -3.36 -15.16
N SER A 274 8.53 -3.22 -16.23
CA SER A 274 8.33 -1.95 -16.94
C SER A 274 6.86 -1.60 -17.03
N GLY A 275 6.55 -0.33 -17.24
CA GLY A 275 5.17 0.10 -17.38
C GLY A 275 5.02 1.61 -17.44
N ALA A 276 3.77 2.02 -17.39
CA ALA A 276 3.36 3.41 -17.34
C ALA A 276 2.09 3.53 -16.48
N LEU A 277 1.60 4.75 -16.29
CA LEU A 277 0.38 5.02 -15.52
C LEU A 277 -0.91 4.53 -16.22
N GLN A 278 -0.84 4.05 -17.47
CA GLN A 278 -1.98 3.37 -18.09
C GLN A 278 -2.22 2.01 -17.43
N LEU A 279 -3.48 1.66 -17.18
CA LEU A 279 -3.87 0.48 -16.38
C LEU A 279 -3.37 -0.86 -16.96
N ASP A 280 -3.22 -0.95 -18.26
CA ASP A 280 -2.84 -2.16 -19.02
C ASP A 280 -1.39 -2.17 -19.53
N ALA A 281 -0.60 -1.14 -19.22
CA ALA A 281 0.75 -0.95 -19.75
C ALA A 281 1.85 -1.68 -18.99
N ASN A 282 1.52 -2.31 -17.85
CA ASN A 282 2.52 -2.92 -16.97
C ASN A 282 2.92 -4.32 -17.45
N ARG A 283 4.21 -4.57 -17.54
CA ARG A 283 4.80 -5.84 -17.99
C ARG A 283 5.89 -6.29 -17.03
N PRO A 284 5.85 -7.56 -16.54
CA PRO A 284 6.96 -8.12 -15.80
C PRO A 284 8.19 -8.25 -16.70
N ASP A 285 9.37 -8.05 -16.12
CA ASP A 285 10.64 -8.29 -16.80
C ASP A 285 11.11 -9.73 -16.57
N SER A 286 11.44 -10.45 -17.63
CA SER A 286 11.87 -11.84 -17.54
C SER A 286 13.28 -11.99 -16.96
N GLY A 287 14.19 -11.05 -17.24
CA GLY A 287 15.54 -11.04 -16.70
C GLY A 287 15.51 -10.79 -15.18
N ALA A 288 14.70 -9.81 -14.72
CA ALA A 288 14.46 -9.58 -13.29
C ALA A 288 13.81 -10.79 -12.62
N SER A 289 12.85 -11.45 -13.30
CA SER A 289 12.22 -12.68 -12.81
C SER A 289 13.23 -13.80 -12.60
N PHE A 290 14.11 -14.02 -13.57
CA PHE A 290 15.17 -15.03 -13.48
C PHE A 290 16.17 -14.71 -12.36
N ALA A 291 16.61 -13.45 -12.27
CA ALA A 291 17.52 -13.01 -11.21
C ALA A 291 16.91 -13.16 -9.81
N ALA A 292 15.64 -12.78 -9.64
CA ALA A 292 14.92 -12.98 -8.39
C ALA A 292 14.80 -14.45 -8.00
N MET A 293 14.47 -15.32 -8.96
CA MET A 293 14.37 -16.76 -8.69
C MET A 293 15.72 -17.38 -8.33
N ARG A 294 16.80 -17.00 -9.00
CA ARG A 294 18.16 -17.43 -8.66
C ARG A 294 18.52 -17.05 -7.23
N THR A 295 18.33 -15.80 -6.85
CA THR A 295 18.58 -15.32 -5.48
C THR A 295 17.67 -16.03 -4.47
N ALA A 296 16.41 -16.29 -4.84
CA ALA A 296 15.49 -17.04 -3.98
C ALA A 296 15.98 -18.48 -3.73
N CYS A 297 16.56 -19.15 -4.72
CA CYS A 297 17.14 -20.50 -4.55
C CYS A 297 18.37 -20.52 -3.62
N GLU A 298 19.17 -19.43 -3.59
CA GLU A 298 20.27 -19.29 -2.63
C GLU A 298 19.75 -19.16 -1.19
N VAL A 299 18.63 -18.44 -1.01
CA VAL A 299 18.01 -18.21 0.31
C VAL A 299 17.14 -19.39 0.75
N ILE A 300 16.41 -20.01 -0.17
CA ILE A 300 15.50 -21.15 0.04
C ILE A 300 15.83 -22.24 -0.98
N PRO A 301 16.79 -23.15 -0.69
CA PRO A 301 17.27 -24.14 -1.64
C PRO A 301 16.18 -25.05 -2.23
N ALA A 302 15.10 -25.28 -1.50
CA ALA A 302 13.96 -26.06 -1.97
C ALA A 302 13.25 -25.46 -3.21
N LEU A 303 13.50 -24.20 -3.54
CA LEU A 303 12.96 -23.55 -4.73
C LEU A 303 13.70 -23.93 -6.02
N ALA A 304 14.88 -24.55 -5.95
CA ALA A 304 15.68 -24.89 -7.14
C ALA A 304 14.97 -25.82 -8.12
N GLY A 305 14.04 -26.66 -7.65
CA GLY A 305 13.23 -27.57 -8.48
C GLY A 305 11.81 -27.06 -8.75
N ALA A 306 11.42 -25.90 -8.24
CA ALA A 306 10.06 -25.40 -8.34
C ALA A 306 9.83 -24.63 -9.66
N LEU A 307 8.72 -24.93 -10.35
CA LEU A 307 8.33 -24.22 -11.57
C LEU A 307 7.67 -22.88 -11.23
N VAL A 308 8.08 -21.82 -11.91
CA VAL A 308 7.37 -20.53 -11.89
C VAL A 308 6.14 -20.65 -12.77
N ILE A 309 4.94 -20.53 -12.21
CA ILE A 309 3.68 -20.68 -12.93
C ILE A 309 3.10 -19.33 -13.39
N ARG A 310 3.55 -18.22 -12.80
CA ARG A 310 3.12 -16.87 -13.20
C ARG A 310 4.11 -15.81 -12.73
N SER A 311 4.29 -14.78 -13.59
CA SER A 311 4.91 -13.51 -13.22
C SER A 311 3.94 -12.35 -13.50
N TRP A 312 4.06 -11.27 -12.72
CA TRP A 312 3.28 -10.05 -12.93
C TRP A 312 4.01 -8.84 -12.34
N THR A 313 3.57 -7.66 -12.72
CA THR A 313 3.98 -6.40 -12.09
C THR A 313 2.79 -5.48 -11.95
N GLY A 314 2.88 -4.50 -11.08
CA GLY A 314 1.91 -3.44 -10.90
C GLY A 314 2.56 -2.06 -11.06
N VAL A 315 1.82 -1.03 -10.72
CA VAL A 315 2.32 0.33 -10.64
C VAL A 315 2.18 0.85 -9.21
N GLU A 316 3.27 1.34 -8.65
CA GLU A 316 3.28 2.02 -7.35
C GLU A 316 3.80 3.45 -7.52
N GLY A 317 3.16 4.39 -6.82
CA GLY A 317 3.67 5.75 -6.70
C GLY A 317 4.81 5.80 -5.68
N ALA A 318 5.91 6.42 -6.06
CA ALA A 318 7.07 6.61 -5.22
C ALA A 318 7.47 8.09 -5.18
N LEU A 319 8.13 8.48 -4.11
CA LEU A 319 8.59 9.83 -3.85
C LEU A 319 10.09 9.80 -3.52
N PRO A 320 10.86 10.86 -3.82
CA PRO A 320 12.32 10.84 -3.71
C PRO A 320 12.85 10.52 -2.31
N ASP A 321 12.11 10.90 -1.26
CA ASP A 321 12.49 10.64 0.13
C ASP A 321 11.99 9.28 0.66
N GLY A 322 11.33 8.48 -0.16
CA GLY A 322 10.78 7.19 0.22
C GLY A 322 9.62 7.25 1.22
N GLN A 323 9.04 8.43 1.48
CA GLN A 323 7.94 8.61 2.42
C GLN A 323 6.64 8.95 1.70
N PRO A 324 5.46 8.48 2.17
CA PRO A 324 4.18 8.86 1.58
C PRO A 324 3.85 10.33 1.83
N VAL A 325 2.95 10.89 1.04
CA VAL A 325 2.19 12.07 1.43
C VAL A 325 0.97 11.61 2.22
N VAL A 326 0.81 12.09 3.45
CA VAL A 326 -0.38 11.88 4.30
C VAL A 326 -0.65 13.17 5.08
N GLY A 327 -1.82 13.76 4.88
CA GLY A 327 -2.20 14.97 5.61
C GLY A 327 -3.02 15.97 4.80
N PRO A 328 -3.29 17.15 5.39
CA PRO A 328 -4.10 18.18 4.74
C PRO A 328 -3.36 18.82 3.55
N SER A 329 -4.12 19.28 2.58
CA SER A 329 -3.67 20.19 1.55
C SER A 329 -3.27 21.53 2.16
N LEU A 330 -2.25 22.18 1.61
CA LEU A 330 -1.80 23.50 2.02
C LEU A 330 -2.50 24.62 1.24
N THR A 331 -3.10 24.30 0.10
CA THR A 331 -3.72 25.26 -0.80
C THR A 331 -5.24 25.25 -0.73
N THR A 332 -5.84 24.13 -0.38
CA THR A 332 -7.28 23.91 -0.50
C THR A 332 -7.85 23.36 0.81
N PRO A 333 -8.72 24.09 1.49
CA PRO A 333 -9.33 23.63 2.73
C PRO A 333 -10.24 22.40 2.48
N ARG A 334 -10.30 21.49 3.45
CA ARG A 334 -11.10 20.25 3.38
C ARG A 334 -10.70 19.29 2.27
N LEU A 335 -9.46 19.41 1.79
CA LEU A 335 -8.77 18.44 0.95
C LEU A 335 -7.67 17.79 1.77
N TRP A 336 -7.58 16.46 1.74
CA TRP A 336 -6.49 15.68 2.33
C TRP A 336 -5.91 14.71 1.30
N HIS A 337 -4.65 14.42 1.46
CA HIS A 337 -3.89 13.54 0.59
C HIS A 337 -3.42 12.30 1.32
N ALA A 338 -3.41 11.15 0.63
CA ALA A 338 -2.76 9.92 1.05
C ALA A 338 -2.31 9.10 -0.17
N PHE A 339 -1.08 9.35 -0.63
CA PHE A 339 -0.53 8.72 -1.84
C PHE A 339 1.00 8.58 -1.78
N GLY A 340 1.61 7.90 -2.76
CA GLY A 340 3.07 7.81 -2.92
C GLY A 340 3.74 6.95 -1.83
N PHE A 341 3.23 5.76 -1.53
CA PHE A 341 3.65 4.97 -0.37
C PHE A 341 4.97 4.22 -0.50
N CYS A 342 5.66 4.25 -1.65
CA CYS A 342 7.01 3.72 -1.81
C CYS A 342 7.18 2.27 -1.29
N GLY A 343 6.26 1.36 -1.63
CA GLY A 343 6.27 -0.04 -1.17
C GLY A 343 5.77 -0.27 0.26
N ALA A 344 5.41 0.78 1.00
CA ALA A 344 4.90 0.66 2.37
C ALA A 344 3.36 0.56 2.46
N GLY A 345 2.66 0.87 1.37
CA GLY A 345 1.23 1.14 1.36
C GLY A 345 0.35 0.01 1.85
N PHE A 346 0.66 -1.24 1.52
CA PHE A 346 -0.20 -2.35 1.88
C PHE A 346 -0.37 -2.48 3.40
N GLN A 347 0.74 -2.47 4.14
CA GLN A 347 0.69 -2.58 5.60
C GLN A 347 0.16 -1.30 6.25
N LEU A 348 0.54 -0.11 5.75
CA LEU A 348 0.14 1.17 6.36
C LEU A 348 -1.31 1.56 6.07
N ALA A 349 -1.87 1.12 4.95
CA ALA A 349 -3.13 1.63 4.41
C ALA A 349 -4.32 1.59 5.38
N PRO A 350 -4.59 0.51 6.13
CA PRO A 350 -5.73 0.50 7.05
C PRO A 350 -5.60 1.57 8.15
N GLY A 351 -4.39 1.75 8.71
CA GLY A 351 -4.13 2.80 9.71
C GLY A 351 -4.21 4.21 9.13
N VAL A 352 -3.75 4.40 7.87
CA VAL A 352 -3.91 5.67 7.15
C VAL A 352 -5.39 5.98 6.93
N GLY A 353 -6.21 4.97 6.63
CA GLY A 353 -7.65 5.15 6.51
C GLY A 353 -8.29 5.70 7.78
N GLU A 354 -7.88 5.19 8.96
CA GLU A 354 -8.33 5.74 10.25
C GLU A 354 -7.79 7.15 10.50
N VAL A 355 -6.52 7.42 10.17
CA VAL A 355 -5.93 8.78 10.29
C VAL A 355 -6.70 9.79 9.44
N LEU A 356 -7.03 9.45 8.20
CA LEU A 356 -7.84 10.32 7.35
C LEU A 356 -9.23 10.55 7.93
N CYS A 357 -9.82 9.53 8.52
CA CYS A 357 -11.11 9.66 9.22
C CYS A 357 -11.02 10.64 10.40
N ASP A 358 -9.99 10.53 11.24
CA ASP A 358 -9.76 11.47 12.35
C ASP A 358 -9.61 12.90 11.84
N LEU A 359 -8.78 13.12 10.80
CA LEU A 359 -8.56 14.44 10.23
C LEU A 359 -9.84 15.06 9.67
N VAL A 360 -10.69 14.28 9.03
CA VAL A 360 -11.96 14.76 8.46
C VAL A 360 -13.00 15.04 9.54
N VAL A 361 -13.08 14.21 10.57
CA VAL A 361 -14.15 14.28 11.57
C VAL A 361 -13.78 15.18 12.75
N ASP A 362 -12.54 15.02 13.25
CA ASP A 362 -12.06 15.65 14.48
C ASP A 362 -11.06 16.79 14.20
N ASN A 363 -10.67 16.98 12.95
CA ASN A 363 -9.64 17.93 12.50
C ASN A 363 -8.27 17.73 13.18
N ALA A 364 -8.03 16.55 13.74
CA ALA A 364 -6.81 16.19 14.43
C ALA A 364 -6.66 14.66 14.45
N THR A 365 -5.45 14.16 14.63
CA THR A 365 -5.14 12.74 14.86
C THR A 365 -4.06 12.61 15.91
N ALA A 366 -4.13 11.55 16.73
CA ALA A 366 -3.09 11.25 17.72
C ALA A 366 -1.82 10.61 17.09
N THR A 367 -1.91 10.17 15.83
CA THR A 367 -0.77 9.58 15.13
C THR A 367 0.08 10.70 14.52
N PRO A 368 1.39 10.79 14.82
CA PRO A 368 2.27 11.77 14.20
C PRO A 368 2.30 11.62 12.69
N ILE A 369 1.88 12.66 11.96
CA ILE A 369 1.85 12.68 10.49
C ILE A 369 2.60 13.87 9.89
N GLU A 370 3.14 14.76 10.70
CA GLU A 370 3.84 15.96 10.28
C GLU A 370 4.98 15.65 9.28
N PRO A 371 5.76 14.55 9.47
CA PRO A 371 6.81 14.18 8.51
C PRO A 371 6.29 13.81 7.12
N PHE A 372 4.99 13.51 7.00
CA PHE A 372 4.35 13.08 5.74
C PHE A 372 3.61 14.21 5.04
N GLY A 373 3.61 15.43 5.59
CA GLY A 373 2.95 16.59 5.02
C GLY A 373 3.46 16.91 3.61
N ILE A 374 2.55 17.31 2.72
CA ILE A 374 2.87 17.62 1.31
C ILE A 374 3.84 18.81 1.18
N GLY A 375 3.84 19.73 2.15
CA GLY A 375 4.69 20.91 2.17
C GLY A 375 6.19 20.66 2.28
N ARG A 376 6.61 19.44 2.64
CA ARG A 376 8.03 19.07 2.74
C ARG A 376 8.79 19.16 1.41
N PHE A 377 8.07 19.15 0.29
CA PHE A 377 8.68 19.32 -1.04
C PHE A 377 8.88 20.78 -1.44
N GLY A 378 8.38 21.74 -0.66
CA GLY A 378 8.49 23.17 -0.93
C GLY A 378 7.66 23.65 -2.12
N PRO A 379 7.60 24.96 -2.36
CA PRO A 379 6.83 25.55 -3.48
C PRO A 379 7.49 25.32 -4.85
N ARG A 380 8.75 24.89 -4.92
CA ARG A 380 9.50 24.61 -6.16
C ARG A 380 10.48 23.47 -5.91
N SER A 381 10.06 22.21 -5.98
CA SER A 381 11.05 21.15 -6.14
C SER A 381 11.43 21.07 -7.62
N THR A 382 12.64 21.50 -7.95
CA THR A 382 13.31 21.08 -9.18
C THR A 382 13.50 19.57 -9.07
N VAL A 383 12.88 18.80 -9.96
CA VAL A 383 13.07 17.36 -10.05
C VAL A 383 14.57 17.10 -10.23
N PRO A 384 15.27 16.39 -9.32
CA PRO A 384 16.58 15.86 -9.66
C PRO A 384 16.38 14.88 -10.80
N GLU A 385 17.11 15.04 -11.91
CA GLU A 385 17.23 13.99 -12.91
C GLU A 385 17.88 12.78 -12.24
N PHE A 386 17.05 11.78 -11.90
CA PHE A 386 17.55 10.48 -11.48
C PHE A 386 18.14 9.79 -12.72
N THR A 387 19.45 9.73 -12.77
CA THR A 387 20.15 8.79 -13.65
C THR A 387 19.86 7.38 -13.18
N ALA A 388 19.53 6.48 -14.11
CA ALA A 388 19.04 5.12 -13.87
C ALA A 388 20.09 4.14 -13.32
N ASN A 389 20.99 4.59 -12.44
CA ASN A 389 22.09 3.83 -11.85
C ASN A 389 22.25 4.13 -10.36
N ASP A 390 21.23 3.77 -9.54
CA ASP A 390 21.42 3.54 -8.09
C ASP A 390 20.37 2.53 -7.59
#